data_a486553bf40c4e10b30ea58be5f0aaa4
#
_entry.id   a486553bf40c4e10b30ea58be5f0aaa4
#
_cell.length_a   1.000
_cell.length_b   1.000
_cell.length_c   1.000
_cell.angle_alpha   90.00
_cell.angle_beta   90.00
_cell.angle_gamma   90.00
#
_symmetry.space_group_name_H-M   'P 1'
#
loop_
_entity.id
_entity.type
_entity.pdbx_description
1 polymer ?
#
loop_
_entity_poly.entity_id
_entity_poly.type
_entity_poly.pdbx_seq_one_letter_code
_entity_poly.pdbx_strand_id
1 'polypeptide(L)' 'MTDRTYRVTEIVGTSPEGIEPAIRNAVHRAAQTLRHLDWFEVTEIRGQIRDDQVAHYQVGLKVGFRLEDV' A
#
# COMPACT_ATOMS: atom_id res chain seq x y z
N MET A 1 -17.22 14.35 -20.92
CA MET A 1 -16.63 13.62 -19.78
C MET A 1 -15.14 13.86 -19.74
N THR A 2 -14.62 14.09 -18.55
CA THR A 2 -13.22 14.39 -18.39
C THR A 2 -12.45 13.11 -18.06
N ASP A 3 -11.38 12.89 -18.80
CA ASP A 3 -10.49 11.77 -18.50
C ASP A 3 -9.77 12.06 -17.19
N ARG A 4 -9.54 11.01 -16.41
CA ARG A 4 -8.89 11.14 -15.12
C ARG A 4 -7.40 10.95 -15.26
N THR A 5 -6.68 11.69 -14.45
CA THR A 5 -5.24 11.57 -14.36
C THR A 5 -4.89 11.11 -12.96
N TYR A 6 -3.94 10.21 -12.86
CA TYR A 6 -3.56 9.59 -11.58
C TYR A 6 -2.11 9.86 -11.27
N ARG A 7 -1.83 9.95 -10.01
CA ARG A 7 -0.46 9.91 -9.51
C ARG A 7 -0.27 8.59 -8.77
N VAL A 8 0.91 8.05 -8.85
CA VAL A 8 1.24 6.79 -8.20
C VAL A 8 2.35 7.03 -7.20
N THR A 9 2.18 6.50 -6.00
CA THR A 9 3.22 6.56 -4.99
C THR A 9 3.46 5.15 -4.45
N GLU A 10 4.66 4.90 -3.95
CA GLU A 10 5.01 3.60 -3.41
C GLU A 10 5.08 3.67 -1.89
N ILE A 11 4.53 2.65 -1.26
CA ILE A 11 4.54 2.53 0.20
C ILE A 11 4.79 1.07 0.55
N VAL A 12 5.14 0.82 1.81
CA VAL A 12 5.35 -0.52 2.32
C VAL A 12 4.49 -0.69 3.55
N GLY A 13 3.60 -1.68 3.52
CA GLY A 13 2.81 -2.03 4.68
C GLY A 13 3.44 -3.19 5.42
N THR A 14 3.25 -3.24 6.72
CA THR A 14 3.79 -4.32 7.54
C THR A 14 2.72 -4.84 8.49
N SER A 15 2.85 -6.12 8.82
CA SER A 15 2.00 -6.74 9.82
C SER A 15 2.62 -8.06 10.26
N PRO A 16 2.57 -8.38 11.56
CA PRO A 16 2.98 -9.71 12.01
C PRO A 16 1.94 -10.76 11.68
N GLU A 17 0.75 -10.38 11.27
CA GLU A 17 -0.36 -11.30 11.10
C GLU A 17 -0.48 -11.89 9.70
N GLY A 18 0.06 -11.23 8.69
CA GLY A 18 0.00 -11.75 7.35
C GLY A 18 0.09 -10.70 6.27
N ILE A 19 -0.03 -11.18 5.04
CA ILE A 19 0.10 -10.31 3.87
C ILE A 19 -1.11 -9.38 3.73
N GLU A 20 -2.31 -9.91 3.88
CA GLU A 20 -3.50 -9.11 3.71
C GLU A 20 -3.60 -8.00 4.77
N PRO A 21 -3.37 -8.27 6.06
CA PRO A 21 -3.33 -7.19 7.04
C PRO A 21 -2.27 -6.15 6.72
N ALA A 22 -1.11 -6.56 6.18
CA ALA A 22 -0.07 -5.61 5.80
C ALA A 22 -0.58 -4.66 4.72
N ILE A 23 -1.30 -5.19 3.74
CA ILE A 23 -1.88 -4.37 2.69
C ILE A 23 -2.92 -3.39 3.25
N ARG A 24 -3.82 -3.90 4.10
CA ARG A 24 -4.85 -3.05 4.70
C ARG A 24 -4.24 -1.93 5.54
N ASN A 25 -3.21 -2.26 6.30
CA ASN A 25 -2.53 -1.26 7.12
C ASN A 25 -1.92 -0.16 6.25
N ALA A 26 -1.30 -0.54 5.13
CA ALA A 26 -0.69 0.41 4.23
C ALA A 26 -1.73 1.35 3.62
N VAL A 27 -2.82 0.78 3.11
CA VAL A 27 -3.87 1.57 2.47
C VAL A 27 -4.54 2.50 3.49
N HIS A 28 -4.82 1.98 4.67
CA HIS A 28 -5.45 2.77 5.72
C HIS A 28 -4.57 3.97 6.11
N ARG A 29 -3.29 3.74 6.25
CA ARG A 29 -2.37 4.80 6.65
C ARG A 29 -2.22 5.83 5.53
N ALA A 30 -2.12 5.37 4.28
CA ALA A 30 -2.01 6.27 3.13
C ALA A 30 -3.25 7.16 3.02
N ALA A 31 -4.42 6.61 3.32
CA ALA A 31 -5.66 7.35 3.21
C ALA A 31 -5.75 8.50 4.19
N GLN A 32 -4.90 8.53 5.21
CA GLN A 32 -4.91 9.63 6.17
C GLN A 32 -4.27 10.90 5.60
N THR A 33 -3.43 10.77 4.60
CA THR A 33 -2.72 11.92 4.04
C THR A 33 -2.95 12.14 2.55
N LEU A 34 -3.43 11.11 1.84
CA LEU A 34 -3.68 11.20 0.41
C LEU A 34 -5.18 11.15 0.15
N ARG A 35 -5.63 11.92 -0.84
CA ARG A 35 -7.04 11.96 -1.21
C ARG A 35 -7.28 11.13 -2.45
N HIS A 36 -8.48 10.59 -2.56
CA HIS A 36 -8.96 9.94 -3.78
C HIS A 36 -8.13 8.72 -4.15
N LEU A 37 -7.77 7.92 -3.15
CA LEU A 37 -7.14 6.63 -3.42
C LEU A 37 -8.10 5.78 -4.24
N ASP A 38 -7.58 5.17 -5.30
CA ASP A 38 -8.46 4.49 -6.24
C ASP A 38 -8.08 3.01 -6.39
N TRP A 39 -6.79 2.71 -6.46
CA TRP A 39 -6.35 1.32 -6.64
C TRP A 39 -4.97 1.13 -6.03
N PHE A 40 -4.62 -0.13 -5.86
CA PHE A 40 -3.27 -0.48 -5.44
C PHE A 40 -2.79 -1.65 -6.28
N GLU A 41 -1.48 -1.80 -6.31
CA GLU A 41 -0.82 -2.89 -6.99
C GLU A 41 0.31 -3.38 -6.10
N VAL A 42 0.33 -4.68 -5.81
CA VAL A 42 1.40 -5.24 -5.01
C VAL A 42 2.63 -5.41 -5.88
N THR A 43 3.75 -4.85 -5.44
CA THR A 43 4.99 -4.92 -6.20
C THR A 43 5.98 -5.91 -5.60
N GLU A 44 5.96 -6.09 -4.28
CA GLU A 44 6.89 -6.97 -3.61
C GLU A 44 6.24 -7.56 -2.37
N ILE A 45 6.62 -8.78 -2.06
CA ILE A 45 6.26 -9.40 -0.80
C ILE A 45 7.54 -9.92 -0.18
N ARG A 46 7.79 -9.52 1.06
CA ARG A 46 8.94 -10.03 1.79
C ARG A 46 8.59 -10.03 3.27
N GLY A 47 9.47 -10.57 4.06
CA GLY A 47 9.23 -10.60 5.48
C GLY A 47 10.54 -10.57 6.24
N GLN A 48 10.45 -10.35 7.53
CA GLN A 48 11.60 -10.40 8.40
C GLN A 48 11.60 -11.72 9.16
N ILE A 49 12.75 -12.33 9.21
CA ILE A 49 12.94 -13.58 9.94
C ILE A 49 13.68 -13.26 11.23
N ARG A 50 13.17 -13.78 12.34
CA ARG A 50 13.81 -13.65 13.64
C ARG A 50 13.70 -14.98 14.36
N ASP A 51 14.84 -15.48 14.84
CA ASP A 51 14.89 -16.76 15.53
C ASP A 51 14.27 -17.88 14.71
N ASP A 52 14.63 -17.91 13.41
CA ASP A 52 14.17 -18.91 12.44
C ASP A 52 12.67 -18.92 12.21
N GLN A 53 12.00 -17.84 12.55
CA GLN A 53 10.55 -17.72 12.35
C GLN A 53 10.24 -16.40 11.66
N VAL A 54 9.09 -16.36 11.01
CA VAL A 54 8.63 -15.13 10.39
C VAL A 54 8.17 -14.18 11.47
N ALA A 55 8.87 -13.04 11.59
CA ALA A 55 8.51 -12.04 12.58
C ALA A 55 7.39 -11.16 12.09
N HIS A 56 7.47 -10.73 10.84
CA HIS A 56 6.40 -9.97 10.23
C HIS A 56 6.56 -9.97 8.72
N TYR A 57 5.49 -9.58 8.05
CA TYR A 57 5.43 -9.47 6.60
C TYR A 57 5.56 -8.02 6.19
N GLN A 58 6.21 -7.79 5.06
CA GLN A 58 6.33 -6.48 4.44
C GLN A 58 5.83 -6.59 3.02
N VAL A 59 4.86 -5.76 2.67
CA VAL A 59 4.29 -5.76 1.34
C VAL A 59 4.49 -4.40 0.70
N GLY A 60 5.19 -4.37 -0.42
CA GLY A 60 5.37 -3.15 -1.18
C GLY A 60 4.19 -2.94 -2.11
N LEU A 61 3.66 -1.75 -2.11
CA LEU A 61 2.51 -1.39 -2.92
C LEU A 61 2.78 -0.14 -3.72
N LYS A 62 2.23 -0.10 -4.92
CA LYS A 62 1.99 1.14 -5.62
C LYS A 62 0.53 1.50 -5.39
N VAL A 63 0.29 2.74 -5.00
CA VAL A 63 -1.07 3.23 -4.78
C VAL A 63 -1.33 4.34 -5.78
N GLY A 64 -2.42 4.19 -6.53
CA GLY A 64 -2.84 5.20 -7.49
C GLY A 64 -3.92 6.06 -6.88
N PHE A 65 -3.77 7.36 -7.00
CA PHE A 65 -4.80 8.27 -6.52
C PHE A 65 -5.08 9.32 -7.58
N ARG A 66 -6.35 9.67 -7.66
CA ARG A 66 -6.82 10.58 -8.70
C ARG A 66 -6.44 12.00 -8.38
N LEU A 67 -5.90 12.69 -9.38
CA LEU A 67 -5.63 14.11 -9.25
C LEU A 67 -6.93 14.87 -9.40
N GLU A 68 -7.08 15.92 -8.59
CA GLU A 68 -8.28 16.73 -8.66
C GLU A 68 -8.22 17.65 -9.88
N ASP A 69 -9.37 17.81 -10.51
CA ASP A 69 -9.50 18.78 -11.59
C ASP A 69 -9.49 20.17 -10.98
N VAL A 70 -8.92 21.11 -11.73
CA VAL A 70 -8.83 22.49 -11.29
C VAL A 70 -9.85 23.33 -12.05
#